data_c5dc75b50b18119c4e391894d3be90e3
#
_entry.id   c5dc75b50b18119c4e391894d3be90e3
#
_cell.length_a   1.000
_cell.length_b   1.000
_cell.length_c   1.000
_cell.angle_alpha   90.00
_cell.angle_beta   90.00
_cell.angle_gamma   90.00
#
_symmetry.space_group_name_H-M   'P 1'
#
loop_
_entity.id
_entity.type
_entity.pdbx_description
1 polymer ?
#
loop_
_entity_poly.entity_id
_entity_poly.type
_entity_poly.pdbx_seq_one_letter_code
_entity_poly.pdbx_strand_id
1 'polypeptide(L)'
;MPSARQHTYATEVVWTGNLGTGTDSYRSYRRTHEVGAAGLPTITGSADPHFRGDADRWNPEQLLLAALSQCHLLSYLHVCAVNGVVVTAYTDRADGTMTETPDGGGHFTQVTLHPAVEVADPGMAEKALALHERAHALCFIANSVNFPVHHAPTVTVAP
;
A
#
# COMPACT_ATOMS: atom_id res chain seq x y z
N MET A 1 26.37 10.30 -18.46
CA MET A 1 25.18 10.12 -17.59
C MET A 1 25.02 8.65 -17.30
N PRO A 2 24.94 8.23 -16.06
CA PRO A 2 24.57 6.84 -15.80
C PRO A 2 23.16 6.59 -16.36
N SER A 3 23.00 5.48 -17.09
CA SER A 3 21.68 5.07 -17.59
C SER A 3 20.75 4.78 -16.41
N ALA A 4 19.48 5.17 -16.55
CA ALA A 4 18.46 4.84 -15.55
C ALA A 4 18.39 3.32 -15.38
N ARG A 5 18.49 2.84 -14.14
CA ARG A 5 18.33 1.40 -13.84
C ARG A 5 16.85 1.05 -13.97
N GLN A 6 16.59 -0.05 -14.66
CA GLN A 6 15.24 -0.60 -14.81
C GLN A 6 15.08 -1.84 -13.95
N HIS A 7 13.92 -1.98 -13.34
CA HIS A 7 13.49 -3.14 -12.56
C HIS A 7 12.17 -3.64 -13.13
N THR A 8 12.03 -4.95 -13.27
CA THR A 8 10.82 -5.58 -13.82
C THR A 8 10.21 -6.51 -12.77
N TYR A 9 8.90 -6.56 -12.74
CA TYR A 9 8.13 -7.38 -11.82
C TYR A 9 7.06 -8.13 -12.60
N ALA A 10 6.65 -9.31 -12.11
CA ALA A 10 5.58 -10.11 -12.69
C ALA A 10 4.73 -10.73 -11.58
N THR A 11 3.43 -10.72 -11.80
CA THR A 11 2.45 -11.35 -10.93
C THR A 11 1.45 -12.12 -11.78
N GLU A 12 0.77 -13.09 -11.18
CA GLU A 12 -0.31 -13.84 -11.80
C GLU A 12 -1.57 -13.70 -10.96
N VAL A 13 -2.73 -13.54 -11.62
CA VAL A 13 -4.03 -13.56 -10.97
C VAL A 13 -4.86 -14.67 -11.58
N VAL A 14 -5.37 -15.57 -10.74
CA VAL A 14 -6.21 -16.71 -11.17
C VAL A 14 -7.58 -16.57 -10.54
N TRP A 15 -8.62 -16.46 -11.35
CA TRP A 15 -10.00 -16.47 -10.86
C TRP A 15 -10.42 -17.86 -10.41
N THR A 16 -10.93 -17.98 -9.19
CA THR A 16 -11.35 -19.24 -8.58
C THR A 16 -12.86 -19.29 -8.26
N GLY A 17 -13.60 -18.29 -8.72
CA GLY A 17 -15.00 -18.09 -8.36
C GLY A 17 -16.03 -18.64 -9.34
N ASN A 18 -15.63 -19.44 -10.32
CA ASN A 18 -16.57 -20.07 -11.24
C ASN A 18 -17.33 -21.21 -10.53
N LEU A 19 -18.64 -21.06 -10.40
CA LEU A 19 -19.52 -22.04 -9.75
C LEU A 19 -20.18 -23.03 -10.76
N GLY A 20 -19.73 -23.00 -12.03
CA GLY A 20 -20.17 -23.93 -13.06
C GLY A 20 -20.82 -23.27 -14.27
N THR A 21 -21.32 -22.04 -14.13
CA THR A 21 -21.98 -21.30 -15.24
C THR A 21 -21.22 -20.04 -15.64
N GLY A 22 -20.01 -19.85 -15.08
CA GLY A 22 -19.20 -18.66 -15.36
C GLY A 22 -19.94 -17.37 -14.98
N THR A 23 -19.84 -16.37 -15.83
CA THR A 23 -20.44 -15.04 -15.63
C THR A 23 -21.80 -14.91 -16.35
N ASP A 24 -22.61 -15.95 -16.36
CA ASP A 24 -23.92 -15.92 -17.01
C ASP A 24 -24.90 -14.91 -16.37
N SER A 25 -24.69 -14.58 -15.08
CA SER A 25 -25.31 -13.44 -14.41
C SER A 25 -24.36 -12.86 -13.35
N TYR A 26 -24.62 -11.63 -12.94
CA TYR A 26 -23.83 -10.95 -11.91
C TYR A 26 -23.85 -11.68 -10.55
N ARG A 27 -24.86 -12.52 -10.31
CA ARG A 27 -25.05 -13.27 -9.07
C ARG A 27 -24.55 -14.71 -9.12
N SER A 28 -24.18 -15.22 -10.31
CA SER A 28 -23.88 -16.64 -10.51
C SER A 28 -22.44 -17.05 -10.20
N TYR A 29 -21.58 -16.11 -9.85
CA TYR A 29 -20.16 -16.37 -9.60
C TYR A 29 -19.66 -15.66 -8.37
N ARG A 30 -18.55 -16.17 -7.82
CA ARG A 30 -17.79 -15.50 -6.75
C ARG A 30 -16.67 -14.67 -7.32
N ARG A 31 -16.25 -13.67 -6.56
CA ARG A 31 -15.13 -12.77 -6.88
C ARG A 31 -13.80 -13.27 -6.35
N THR A 32 -13.79 -14.47 -5.78
CA THR A 32 -12.59 -15.10 -5.25
C THR A 32 -11.55 -15.33 -6.34
N HIS A 33 -10.32 -15.00 -6.01
CA HIS A 33 -9.16 -15.20 -6.88
C HIS A 33 -7.91 -15.39 -6.03
N GLU A 34 -6.85 -15.81 -6.66
CA GLU A 34 -5.53 -15.94 -6.06
C GLU A 34 -4.56 -15.02 -6.78
N VAL A 35 -3.73 -14.32 -6.01
CA VAL A 35 -2.65 -13.47 -6.51
C VAL A 35 -1.33 -14.11 -6.13
N GLY A 36 -0.48 -14.35 -7.10
CA GLY A 36 0.80 -14.99 -6.89
C GLY A 36 1.95 -14.28 -7.60
N ALA A 37 3.13 -14.61 -7.17
CA ALA A 37 4.38 -14.33 -7.86
C ALA A 37 5.34 -15.49 -7.61
N ALA A 38 6.29 -15.70 -8.52
CA ALA A 38 7.20 -16.83 -8.45
C ALA A 38 7.96 -16.88 -7.11
N GLY A 39 7.83 -18.01 -6.40
CA GLY A 39 8.51 -18.25 -5.12
C GLY A 39 7.89 -17.55 -3.90
N LEU A 40 6.75 -16.87 -4.05
CA LEU A 40 6.08 -16.17 -2.95
C LEU A 40 4.81 -16.90 -2.50
N PRO A 41 4.41 -16.73 -1.23
CA PRO A 41 3.12 -17.20 -0.76
C PRO A 41 1.97 -16.55 -1.53
N THR A 42 0.94 -17.32 -1.83
CA THR A 42 -0.28 -16.84 -2.50
C THR A 42 -1.08 -15.91 -1.59
N ILE A 43 -1.58 -14.81 -2.16
CA ILE A 43 -2.55 -13.93 -1.52
C ILE A 43 -3.95 -14.34 -1.98
N THR A 44 -4.83 -14.62 -1.01
CA THR A 44 -6.25 -14.88 -1.31
C THR A 44 -7.00 -13.57 -1.42
N GLY A 45 -7.61 -13.33 -2.56
CA GLY A 45 -8.29 -12.08 -2.90
C GLY A 45 -9.75 -12.26 -3.25
N SER A 46 -10.48 -11.16 -3.13
CA SER A 46 -11.86 -11.00 -3.60
C SER A 46 -12.12 -9.52 -3.90
N ALA A 47 -13.35 -9.18 -4.24
CA ALA A 47 -13.78 -7.79 -4.31
C ALA A 47 -14.16 -7.27 -2.92
N ASP A 48 -14.33 -5.95 -2.79
CA ASP A 48 -14.99 -5.35 -1.65
C ASP A 48 -16.39 -5.96 -1.48
N PRO A 49 -16.87 -6.20 -0.23
CA PRO A 49 -18.22 -6.69 0.02
C PRO A 49 -19.33 -5.87 -0.64
N HIS A 50 -19.11 -4.58 -0.85
CA HIS A 50 -20.01 -3.69 -1.57
C HIS A 50 -20.23 -4.16 -3.03
N PHE A 51 -19.21 -4.78 -3.61
CA PHE A 51 -19.22 -5.36 -4.97
C PHE A 51 -19.40 -6.89 -4.94
N ARG A 52 -20.08 -7.42 -3.91
CA ARG A 52 -20.36 -8.84 -3.71
C ARG A 52 -19.10 -9.68 -3.44
N GLY A 53 -18.07 -9.08 -2.89
CA GLY A 53 -16.86 -9.79 -2.47
C GLY A 53 -16.96 -10.40 -1.08
N ASP A 54 -15.91 -11.12 -0.69
CA ASP A 54 -15.77 -11.79 0.60
C ASP A 54 -14.93 -10.93 1.55
N ALA A 55 -15.47 -10.60 2.72
CA ALA A 55 -14.84 -9.71 3.69
C ALA A 55 -13.60 -10.33 4.38
N ASP A 56 -13.42 -11.63 4.27
CA ASP A 56 -12.28 -12.38 4.83
C ASP A 56 -11.09 -12.51 3.86
N ARG A 57 -11.15 -11.83 2.71
CA ARG A 57 -10.11 -11.80 1.69
C ARG A 57 -9.65 -10.38 1.41
N TRP A 58 -8.40 -10.25 0.95
CA TRP A 58 -7.89 -8.98 0.47
C TRP A 58 -8.63 -8.51 -0.78
N ASN A 59 -8.89 -7.22 -0.88
CA ASN A 59 -9.37 -6.60 -2.11
C ASN A 59 -8.30 -5.71 -2.75
N PRO A 60 -8.45 -5.33 -4.04
CA PRO A 60 -7.44 -4.52 -4.74
C PRO A 60 -7.18 -3.17 -4.08
N GLU A 61 -8.20 -2.55 -3.52
CA GLU A 61 -8.11 -1.25 -2.86
C GLU A 61 -7.23 -1.32 -1.61
N GLN A 62 -7.41 -2.35 -0.79
CA GLN A 62 -6.56 -2.61 0.36
C GLN A 62 -5.11 -2.92 -0.04
N LEU A 63 -4.91 -3.68 -1.12
CA LEU A 63 -3.58 -4.00 -1.63
C LEU A 63 -2.86 -2.77 -2.17
N LEU A 64 -3.58 -1.83 -2.81
CA LEU A 64 -3.01 -0.56 -3.24
C LEU A 64 -2.58 0.30 -2.05
N LEU A 65 -3.43 0.40 -1.01
CA LEU A 65 -3.07 1.06 0.24
C LEU A 65 -1.83 0.42 0.88
N ALA A 66 -1.81 -0.89 0.97
CA ALA A 66 -0.67 -1.62 1.53
C ALA A 66 0.62 -1.38 0.73
N ALA A 67 0.52 -1.31 -0.60
CA ALA A 67 1.67 -0.99 -1.45
C ALA A 67 2.23 0.40 -1.16
N LEU A 68 1.37 1.40 -1.03
CA LEU A 68 1.77 2.78 -0.69
C LEU A 68 2.39 2.86 0.71
N SER A 69 1.76 2.23 1.70
CA SER A 69 2.21 2.22 3.08
C SER A 69 3.58 1.56 3.24
N GLN A 70 3.76 0.36 2.71
CA GLN A 70 5.04 -0.36 2.81
C GLN A 70 6.16 0.30 2.00
N CYS A 71 5.85 0.93 0.87
CA CYS A 71 6.85 1.65 0.10
C CYS A 71 7.38 2.87 0.85
N HIS A 72 6.50 3.63 1.51
CA HIS A 72 6.90 4.73 2.39
C HIS A 72 7.75 4.22 3.56
N LEU A 73 7.35 3.13 4.22
CA LEU A 73 8.16 2.48 5.27
C LEU A 73 9.59 2.22 4.80
N LEU A 74 9.74 1.53 3.67
CA LEU A 74 11.06 1.13 3.16
C LEU A 74 11.92 2.34 2.79
N SER A 75 11.34 3.34 2.13
CA SER A 75 12.01 4.60 1.83
C SER A 75 12.42 5.34 3.10
N TYR A 76 11.53 5.39 4.09
CA TYR A 76 11.77 6.07 5.34
C TYR A 76 12.89 5.41 6.16
N LEU A 77 12.88 4.09 6.31
CA LEU A 77 13.96 3.38 7.00
C LEU A 77 15.31 3.62 6.35
N HIS A 78 15.37 3.60 5.01
CA HIS A 78 16.59 3.92 4.28
C HIS A 78 17.07 5.35 4.55
N VAL A 79 16.17 6.32 4.43
CA VAL A 79 16.50 7.74 4.64
C VAL A 79 16.95 8.00 6.09
N CYS A 80 16.33 7.37 7.07
CA CYS A 80 16.75 7.44 8.47
C CYS A 80 18.14 6.86 8.67
N ALA A 81 18.40 5.66 8.14
CA ALA A 81 19.69 4.99 8.29
C ALA A 81 20.85 5.83 7.76
N VAL A 82 20.70 6.42 6.56
CA VAL A 82 21.78 7.23 5.95
C VAL A 82 21.91 8.62 6.57
N ASN A 83 20.95 9.05 7.39
CA ASN A 83 20.98 10.33 8.08
C ASN A 83 21.23 10.22 9.59
N GLY A 84 21.60 9.04 10.09
CA GLY A 84 21.95 8.83 11.48
C GLY A 84 20.77 8.84 12.45
N VAL A 85 19.56 8.56 11.98
CA VAL A 85 18.37 8.37 12.82
C VAL A 85 18.14 6.87 13.02
N VAL A 86 18.09 6.44 14.27
CA VAL A 86 17.87 5.05 14.66
C VAL A 86 16.39 4.84 14.96
N VAL A 87 15.68 4.19 14.06
CA VAL A 87 14.29 3.79 14.22
C VAL A 87 14.22 2.43 14.90
N THR A 88 13.47 2.32 15.98
CA THR A 88 13.32 1.09 16.78
C THR A 88 11.97 0.41 16.57
N ALA A 89 10.94 1.17 16.17
CA ALA A 89 9.63 0.63 15.82
C ALA A 89 8.93 1.52 14.79
N TYR A 90 8.05 0.92 14.02
CA TYR A 90 7.27 1.60 13.00
C TYR A 90 5.94 0.88 12.79
N THR A 91 4.86 1.62 12.81
CA THR A 91 3.54 1.15 12.36
C THR A 91 2.91 2.22 11.50
N ASP A 92 2.05 1.81 10.57
CA ASP A 92 1.25 2.73 9.76
C ASP A 92 -0.18 2.18 9.66
N ARG A 93 -1.15 3.05 9.86
CA ARG A 93 -2.57 2.78 9.65
C ARG A 93 -3.07 3.69 8.54
N ALA A 94 -2.72 3.33 7.32
CA ALA A 94 -3.11 4.07 6.13
C ALA A 94 -4.61 4.01 5.91
N ASP A 95 -5.18 5.11 5.47
CA ASP A 95 -6.55 5.19 4.98
C ASP A 95 -6.62 5.85 3.61
N GLY A 96 -7.68 5.57 2.87
CA GLY A 96 -7.90 6.15 1.55
C GLY A 96 -9.38 6.26 1.23
N THR A 97 -9.71 7.21 0.39
CA THR A 97 -11.06 7.46 -0.08
C THR A 97 -11.15 7.19 -1.58
N MET A 98 -12.12 6.37 -1.97
CA MET A 98 -12.46 6.11 -3.35
C MET A 98 -13.84 6.68 -3.65
N THR A 99 -14.02 7.23 -4.83
CA THR A 99 -15.30 7.75 -5.33
C THR A 99 -15.73 6.96 -6.54
N GLU A 100 -16.99 6.50 -6.53
CA GLU A 100 -17.63 5.93 -7.72
C GLU A 100 -18.14 7.05 -8.64
N THR A 101 -18.08 6.80 -9.94
CA THR A 101 -18.60 7.70 -10.96
C THR A 101 -19.91 7.17 -11.54
N PRO A 102 -20.79 8.04 -12.08
CA PRO A 102 -22.12 7.62 -12.57
C PRO A 102 -22.11 6.57 -13.70
N ASP A 103 -20.99 6.43 -14.40
CA ASP A 103 -20.78 5.43 -15.45
C ASP A 103 -20.41 4.03 -14.93
N GLY A 104 -20.32 3.86 -13.59
CA GLY A 104 -19.94 2.62 -12.94
C GLY A 104 -18.43 2.43 -12.76
N GLY A 105 -17.64 3.45 -13.07
CA GLY A 105 -16.21 3.51 -12.75
C GLY A 105 -15.95 4.08 -11.38
N GLY A 106 -14.70 4.45 -11.13
CA GLY A 106 -14.30 5.09 -9.88
C GLY A 106 -12.79 5.26 -9.78
N HIS A 107 -12.36 5.99 -8.79
CA HIS A 107 -10.93 6.22 -8.54
C HIS A 107 -10.69 6.65 -7.09
N PHE A 108 -9.48 6.45 -6.61
CA PHE A 108 -9.03 7.06 -5.36
C PHE A 108 -8.92 8.58 -5.51
N THR A 109 -9.45 9.29 -4.54
CA THR A 109 -9.35 10.75 -4.47
C THR A 109 -8.17 11.19 -3.62
N GLN A 110 -7.82 10.39 -2.60
CA GLN A 110 -6.64 10.60 -1.76
C GLN A 110 -6.33 9.35 -0.93
N VAL A 111 -5.09 9.28 -0.47
CA VAL A 111 -4.62 8.35 0.56
C VAL A 111 -3.86 9.14 1.61
N THR A 112 -4.02 8.81 2.89
CA THR A 112 -3.24 9.36 3.98
C THR A 112 -2.54 8.23 4.74
N LEU A 113 -1.23 8.35 4.87
CA LEU A 113 -0.41 7.49 5.70
C LEU A 113 -0.32 8.10 7.11
N HIS A 114 -0.34 7.26 8.15
CA HIS A 114 -0.22 7.68 9.55
C HIS A 114 0.95 6.94 10.23
N PRO A 115 2.20 7.17 9.80
CA PRO A 115 3.35 6.50 10.40
C PRO A 115 3.48 6.87 11.87
N ALA A 116 3.54 5.87 12.74
CA ALA A 116 3.92 6.02 14.14
C ALA A 116 5.31 5.42 14.31
N VAL A 117 6.28 6.27 14.55
CA VAL A 117 7.70 5.93 14.57
C VAL A 117 8.24 6.06 16.00
N GLU A 118 9.02 5.09 16.42
CA GLU A 118 9.81 5.16 17.64
C GLU A 118 11.29 5.28 17.29
N VAL A 119 11.99 6.21 17.93
CA VAL A 119 13.44 6.42 17.77
C VAL A 119 14.19 6.14 19.06
N ALA A 120 15.46 5.77 18.95
CA ALA A 120 16.29 5.36 20.08
C ALA A 120 16.66 6.51 21.02
N ASP A 121 16.67 7.75 20.55
CA ASP A 121 17.19 8.89 21.30
C ASP A 121 16.33 10.14 21.06
N PRO A 122 16.01 10.92 22.12
CA PRO A 122 15.21 12.14 21.99
C PRO A 122 15.81 13.18 21.01
N GLY A 123 17.12 13.25 20.89
CA GLY A 123 17.81 14.15 19.96
C GLY A 123 17.56 13.84 18.49
N MET A 124 17.02 12.66 18.17
CA MET A 124 16.67 12.23 16.81
C MET A 124 15.24 12.59 16.41
N ALA A 125 14.38 12.96 17.36
CA ALA A 125 12.93 13.05 17.11
C ALA A 125 12.56 14.10 16.06
N GLU A 126 13.13 15.29 16.12
CA GLU A 126 12.87 16.36 15.17
C GLU A 126 13.30 15.97 13.75
N LYS A 127 14.49 15.44 13.60
CA LYS A 127 15.03 14.96 12.33
C LYS A 127 14.24 13.79 11.79
N ALA A 128 13.84 12.86 12.63
CA ALA A 128 12.98 11.73 12.28
C ALA A 128 11.65 12.19 11.69
N LEU A 129 11.03 13.21 12.27
CA LEU A 129 9.80 13.81 11.75
C LEU A 129 10.02 14.45 10.38
N ALA A 130 11.08 15.26 10.24
CA ALA A 130 11.39 15.97 8.99
C ALA A 130 11.72 15.04 7.82
N LEU A 131 12.30 13.87 8.07
CA LEU A 131 12.72 12.92 7.04
C LEU A 131 11.57 12.22 6.33
N HIS A 132 10.34 12.28 6.84
CA HIS A 132 9.15 11.77 6.14
C HIS A 132 8.92 12.46 4.79
N GLU A 133 9.21 13.75 4.68
CA GLU A 133 9.09 14.49 3.42
C GLU A 133 10.06 13.93 2.36
N ARG A 134 11.30 13.66 2.76
CA ARG A 134 12.28 13.05 1.86
C ARG A 134 11.88 11.61 1.47
N ALA A 135 11.39 10.83 2.41
CA ALA A 135 10.89 9.47 2.15
C ALA A 135 9.74 9.47 1.16
N HIS A 136 8.80 10.40 1.30
CA HIS A 136 7.68 10.58 0.38
C HIS A 136 8.18 10.91 -1.04
N ALA A 137 9.11 11.82 -1.19
CA ALA A 137 9.68 12.18 -2.49
C ALA A 137 10.38 11.01 -3.20
N LEU A 138 10.91 10.05 -2.44
CA LEU A 138 11.61 8.88 -2.97
C LEU A 138 10.72 7.63 -3.10
N CYS A 139 9.48 7.68 -2.66
CA CYS A 139 8.56 6.55 -2.68
C CYS A 139 8.11 6.24 -4.12
N PHE A 140 8.58 5.13 -4.68
CA PHE A 140 8.28 4.74 -6.06
C PHE A 140 6.78 4.59 -6.32
N ILE A 141 6.04 4.00 -5.39
CA ILE A 141 4.60 3.76 -5.55
C ILE A 141 3.83 5.09 -5.46
N ALA A 142 4.17 5.99 -4.54
CA ALA A 142 3.55 7.31 -4.46
C ALA A 142 3.80 8.14 -5.74
N ASN A 143 4.99 7.99 -6.34
CA ASN A 143 5.32 8.63 -7.62
C ASN A 143 4.62 7.99 -8.84
N SER A 144 3.92 6.87 -8.65
CA SER A 144 3.29 6.10 -9.73
C SER A 144 1.76 6.18 -9.74
N VAL A 145 1.16 6.89 -8.79
CA VAL A 145 -0.29 7.12 -8.70
C VAL A 145 -0.65 8.56 -9.07
N ASN A 146 -1.88 8.78 -9.51
CA ASN A 146 -2.36 10.08 -9.98
C ASN A 146 -3.26 10.82 -8.97
N PHE A 147 -3.29 10.38 -7.74
CA PHE A 147 -4.00 11.02 -6.63
C PHE A 147 -2.99 11.44 -5.54
N PRO A 148 -3.32 12.41 -4.70
CA PRO A 148 -2.43 12.84 -3.62
C PRO A 148 -2.28 11.76 -2.55
N VAL A 149 -1.04 11.53 -2.13
CA VAL A 149 -0.67 10.67 -0.99
C VAL A 149 -0.13 11.57 0.11
N HIS A 150 -0.92 11.75 1.16
CA HIS A 150 -0.55 12.54 2.33
C HIS A 150 0.12 11.68 3.39
N HIS A 151 0.86 12.30 4.30
CA HIS A 151 1.40 11.63 5.48
C HIS A 151 1.24 12.51 6.71
N ALA A 152 0.78 11.91 7.79
CA ALA A 152 0.58 12.54 9.10
C ALA A 152 1.35 11.75 10.17
N PRO A 153 2.70 11.85 10.17
CA PRO A 153 3.54 11.05 11.04
C PRO A 153 3.53 11.54 12.50
N THR A 154 3.77 10.59 13.40
CA THR A 154 4.10 10.86 14.81
C THR A 154 5.42 10.19 15.17
N VAL A 155 6.19 10.81 16.06
CA VAL A 155 7.46 10.28 16.54
C VAL A 155 7.44 10.22 18.07
N THR A 156 7.83 9.07 18.60
CA THR A 156 8.05 8.83 20.02
C THR A 156 9.48 8.36 20.26
N VAL A 157 9.90 8.35 21.52
CA VAL A 157 11.22 7.90 21.91
C VAL A 157 11.09 6.58 22.68
N ALA A 158 11.99 5.64 22.39
CA ALA A 158 12.05 4.37 23.11
C ALA A 158 12.24 4.60 24.63
N PRO A 159 11.62 3.79 25.51
CA PRO A 159 11.77 3.90 26.95
C PRO A 159 13.17 3.63 27.44
#